data_83d4ea8f28280faf791af44634934ecf
#
_entry.id   83d4ea8f28280faf791af44634934ecf
#
_cell.length_a   1.000
_cell.length_b   1.000
_cell.length_c   1.000
_cell.angle_alpha   90.00
_cell.angle_beta   90.00
_cell.angle_gamma   90.00
#
_symmetry.space_group_name_H-M   'P 1'
#
loop_
_entity.id
_entity.type
_entity.pdbx_description
1 polymer ?
#
loop_
_entity_poly.entity_id
_entity_poly.type
_entity_poly.pdbx_seq_one_letter_code
_entity_poly.pdbx_strand_id
1 'polypeptide(L)'
;MGIKSISLAAVGLLATACQTWGPTWSEVSGDRYTVADPNRRPTILLHVGDDSVGFTKPYKLAPGTYRVEVQAPPHDRFSGSAKGFTLQIEPCQRYYINAEFDTRTGSEWTPVIDHVEPIAGCSRATG
;
A
#
# COMPACT_ATOMS: atom_id res chain seq x y z
N MET A 1 -25.86 6.43 47.92
CA MET A 1 -26.00 5.55 47.43
C MET A 1 -25.70 5.10 46.13
N GLY A 2 -26.32 4.68 45.35
CA GLY A 2 -26.02 4.07 44.11
C GLY A 2 -25.09 4.74 43.20
N ILE A 3 -24.69 5.81 43.53
CA ILE A 3 -23.89 6.53 42.64
C ILE A 3 -22.63 5.92 42.25
N LYS A 4 -22.01 5.31 43.12
CA LYS A 4 -20.78 4.74 42.84
C LYS A 4 -20.80 3.84 41.71
N SER A 5 -21.76 3.15 41.52
CA SER A 5 -21.73 2.18 40.50
C SER A 5 -21.47 2.70 39.13
N ILE A 6 -21.76 3.87 38.92
CA ILE A 6 -21.58 4.41 37.65
C ILE A 6 -20.22 4.40 37.12
N SER A 7 -19.33 4.74 37.89
CA SER A 7 -18.00 4.87 37.40
C SER A 7 -17.46 3.62 36.82
N LEU A 8 -17.96 2.55 37.18
CA LEU A 8 -17.45 1.35 36.65
C LEU A 8 -17.57 1.20 35.21
N ALA A 9 -18.66 1.55 34.70
CA ALA A 9 -18.91 1.40 33.33
C ALA A 9 -17.86 2.06 32.46
N ALA A 10 -17.50 3.17 32.84
CA ALA A 10 -16.58 3.93 32.04
C ALA A 10 -15.27 3.23 31.88
N VAL A 11 -14.86 2.62 32.86
CA VAL A 11 -13.59 1.96 32.81
C VAL A 11 -13.52 0.85 31.80
N GLY A 12 -14.52 0.08 31.79
CA GLY A 12 -14.52 -1.04 30.91
C GLY A 12 -14.36 -0.66 29.47
N LEU A 13 -14.87 0.43 29.11
CA LEU A 13 -14.81 0.83 27.74
C LEU A 13 -13.42 1.09 27.25
N LEU A 14 -12.67 1.75 28.03
CA LEU A 14 -11.36 2.07 27.62
C LEU A 14 -10.51 0.87 27.37
N ALA A 15 -10.61 -0.04 28.21
CA ALA A 15 -9.80 -1.20 28.09
C ALA A 15 -10.04 -1.91 26.78
N THR A 16 -11.27 -1.98 26.40
CA THR A 16 -11.57 -2.69 25.22
C THR A 16 -10.97 -2.10 24.00
N ALA A 17 -10.93 -0.85 23.92
CA ALA A 17 -10.46 -0.22 22.73
C ALA A 17 -9.03 -0.58 22.41
N CYS A 18 -8.25 -0.79 23.38
CA CYS A 18 -6.87 -1.05 23.12
C CYS A 18 -6.50 -2.42 22.77
N GLN A 19 -7.21 -3.37 23.26
CA GLN A 19 -6.75 -4.68 23.04
C GLN A 19 -7.43 -5.44 22.02
N THR A 20 -8.31 -4.85 21.35
CA THR A 20 -9.04 -5.59 20.38
C THR A 20 -8.26 -5.81 19.14
N TRP A 21 -7.15 -5.23 18.99
CA TRP A 21 -6.50 -5.43 17.73
C TRP A 21 -5.10 -5.86 17.85
N GLY A 22 -4.77 -6.74 17.00
CA GLY A 22 -3.41 -7.06 16.80
C GLY A 22 -2.83 -6.04 15.85
N PRO A 23 -1.65 -6.24 15.40
CA PRO A 23 -1.00 -5.32 14.48
C PRO A 23 -1.76 -5.26 13.16
N THR A 24 -2.01 -4.07 12.71
CA THR A 24 -2.70 -3.83 11.47
C THR A 24 -1.77 -3.04 10.57
N TRP A 25 -1.48 -3.59 9.42
CA TRP A 25 -0.59 -2.92 8.48
C TRP A 25 -1.02 -3.24 7.07
N SER A 26 -0.44 -2.50 6.12
CA SER A 26 -0.64 -2.79 4.71
C SER A 26 0.71 -2.73 4.02
N GLU A 27 0.75 -3.03 2.75
CA GLU A 27 1.99 -3.05 1.99
C GLU A 27 1.78 -2.51 0.59
N VAL A 28 2.82 -1.91 0.04
CA VAL A 28 2.86 -1.56 -1.37
C VAL A 28 4.08 -2.23 -1.97
N SER A 29 3.97 -2.66 -3.21
CA SER A 29 5.05 -3.37 -3.88
C SER A 29 5.03 -3.05 -5.37
N GLY A 30 6.18 -2.99 -5.97
CA GLY A 30 6.28 -2.90 -7.41
C GLY A 30 6.61 -4.25 -8.03
N ASP A 31 6.76 -5.28 -7.20
CA ASP A 31 7.31 -6.56 -7.63
C ASP A 31 6.24 -7.55 -8.06
N ARG A 32 5.52 -7.23 -9.12
CA ARG A 32 4.55 -8.14 -9.68
C ARG A 32 4.63 -8.10 -11.19
N TYR A 33 4.90 -9.23 -11.78
CA TYR A 33 5.00 -9.36 -13.22
C TYR A 33 3.72 -9.97 -13.77
N THR A 34 3.09 -9.27 -14.71
CA THR A 34 1.87 -9.76 -15.34
C THR A 34 2.17 -10.18 -16.76
N VAL A 35 2.12 -11.47 -17.01
CA VAL A 35 2.43 -11.99 -18.32
C VAL A 35 1.35 -11.70 -19.33
N ALA A 36 0.14 -11.58 -18.86
CA ALA A 36 -1.01 -11.38 -19.73
C ALA A 36 -1.04 -10.01 -20.39
N ASP A 37 -0.34 -9.04 -19.85
CA ASP A 37 -0.32 -7.70 -20.39
C ASP A 37 1.12 -7.26 -20.66
N PRO A 38 1.59 -7.37 -21.90
CA PRO A 38 2.98 -7.05 -22.22
C PRO A 38 3.32 -5.56 -22.07
N ASN A 39 2.32 -4.70 -21.92
CA ASN A 39 2.56 -3.28 -21.70
C ASN A 39 2.69 -2.94 -20.22
N ARG A 40 2.47 -3.89 -19.33
CA ARG A 40 2.63 -3.68 -17.91
C ARG A 40 3.95 -4.20 -17.41
N ARG A 41 4.61 -3.40 -16.61
CA ARG A 41 5.92 -3.75 -16.09
C ARG A 41 6.00 -3.42 -14.60
N PRO A 42 6.78 -4.19 -13.86
CA PRO A 42 7.01 -3.89 -12.45
C PRO A 42 7.64 -2.52 -12.29
N THR A 43 7.48 -1.91 -11.13
CA THR A 43 8.06 -0.61 -10.84
C THR A 43 9.00 -0.70 -9.66
N ILE A 44 9.83 0.31 -9.52
CA ILE A 44 10.67 0.48 -8.34
C ILE A 44 9.99 1.55 -7.50
N LEU A 45 9.75 1.25 -6.23
CA LEU A 45 9.19 2.23 -5.32
C LEU A 45 10.28 3.21 -4.95
N LEU A 46 10.08 4.48 -5.23
CA LEU A 46 11.06 5.50 -4.88
C LEU A 46 10.74 6.15 -3.55
N HIS A 47 9.50 6.60 -3.40
CA HIS A 47 9.06 7.23 -2.16
C HIS A 47 7.65 6.80 -1.82
N VAL A 48 7.38 6.63 -0.53
CA VAL A 48 6.04 6.38 -0.02
C VAL A 48 5.86 7.39 1.12
N GLY A 49 5.02 8.39 0.88
CA GLY A 49 4.94 9.51 1.80
C GLY A 49 6.29 10.21 1.85
N ASP A 50 6.83 10.37 3.04
CA ASP A 50 8.12 11.02 3.22
C ASP A 50 9.29 10.06 3.20
N ASP A 51 9.01 8.77 3.11
CA ASP A 51 10.05 7.76 3.19
C ASP A 51 10.64 7.43 1.82
N SER A 52 11.96 7.33 1.76
CA SER A 52 12.65 6.86 0.57
C SER A 52 12.74 5.35 0.63
N VAL A 53 12.33 4.69 -0.43
CA VAL A 53 12.29 3.24 -0.47
C VAL A 53 13.36 2.66 -1.39
N GLY A 54 13.25 2.90 -2.69
CA GLY A 54 14.30 2.49 -3.62
C GLY A 54 14.37 1.02 -3.98
N PHE A 55 13.29 0.26 -3.79
CA PHE A 55 13.29 -1.16 -4.15
C PHE A 55 11.91 -1.59 -4.62
N THR A 56 11.82 -2.83 -5.08
CA THR A 56 10.56 -3.37 -5.60
C THR A 56 9.80 -4.17 -4.57
N LYS A 57 10.46 -4.68 -3.56
CA LYS A 57 9.84 -5.57 -2.58
C LYS A 57 8.74 -4.89 -1.80
N PRO A 58 7.85 -5.66 -1.18
CA PRO A 58 6.78 -5.06 -0.40
C PRO A 58 7.28 -4.15 0.71
N TYR A 59 6.70 -2.97 0.79
CA TYR A 59 7.03 -1.97 1.79
C TYR A 59 5.84 -1.86 2.76
N LYS A 60 6.11 -2.12 4.03
CA LYS A 60 5.08 -2.14 5.05
C LYS A 60 4.79 -0.73 5.56
N LEU A 61 3.51 -0.42 5.72
CA LEU A 61 3.11 0.90 6.19
C LEU A 61 1.73 0.83 6.88
N ALA A 62 1.40 1.87 7.63
CA ALA A 62 0.09 1.97 8.25
C ALA A 62 -0.95 2.33 7.20
N PRO A 63 -2.20 1.94 7.39
CA PRO A 63 -3.27 2.39 6.49
C PRO A 63 -3.37 3.91 6.47
N GLY A 64 -3.79 4.46 5.36
CA GLY A 64 -3.93 5.90 5.21
C GLY A 64 -3.75 6.32 3.77
N THR A 65 -3.68 7.62 3.55
CA THR A 65 -3.51 8.18 2.22
C THR A 65 -2.08 8.66 2.07
N TYR A 66 -1.44 8.24 1.00
CA TYR A 66 -0.03 8.53 0.77
C TYR A 66 0.23 9.02 -0.64
N ARG A 67 1.19 9.89 -0.76
CA ARG A 67 1.75 10.21 -2.07
C ARG A 67 2.81 9.16 -2.36
N VAL A 68 2.68 8.47 -3.47
CA VAL A 68 3.60 7.40 -3.83
C VAL A 68 4.31 7.78 -5.11
N GLU A 69 5.61 7.61 -5.14
CA GLU A 69 6.40 7.85 -6.33
C GLU A 69 7.08 6.56 -6.76
N VAL A 70 6.90 6.20 -8.02
CA VAL A 70 7.47 4.98 -8.57
C VAL A 70 8.25 5.28 -9.83
N GLN A 71 9.18 4.41 -10.16
CA GLN A 71 9.98 4.53 -11.36
C GLN A 71 9.69 3.37 -12.28
N ALA A 72 9.39 3.68 -13.54
CA ALA A 72 9.22 2.66 -14.55
C ALA A 72 10.60 2.13 -14.96
N PRO A 73 10.70 0.84 -15.26
CA PRO A 73 11.99 0.25 -15.64
C PRO A 73 12.40 0.72 -17.04
N PRO A 74 13.68 0.80 -17.30
CA PRO A 74 14.16 1.13 -18.63
C PRO A 74 13.90 -0.01 -19.60
N HIS A 75 13.67 0.31 -20.85
CA HIS A 75 13.54 -0.69 -21.90
C HIS A 75 13.76 -0.03 -23.24
N ASP A 76 14.23 -0.77 -24.20
CA ASP A 76 14.56 -0.25 -25.51
C ASP A 76 15.36 1.05 -25.38
N ARG A 77 14.87 2.16 -25.90
CA ARG A 77 15.56 3.44 -25.79
C ARG A 77 15.08 4.29 -24.62
N PHE A 78 14.16 3.76 -23.85
CA PHE A 78 13.62 4.47 -22.70
C PHE A 78 14.50 4.20 -21.50
N SER A 79 15.04 5.24 -20.90
CA SER A 79 15.96 5.09 -19.78
C SER A 79 15.26 5.02 -18.42
N GLY A 80 13.95 5.10 -18.40
CA GLY A 80 13.19 5.09 -17.16
C GLY A 80 12.79 6.48 -16.74
N SER A 81 11.70 6.60 -16.02
CA SER A 81 11.27 7.87 -15.46
C SER A 81 10.41 7.63 -14.23
N ALA A 82 10.25 8.65 -13.41
CA ALA A 82 9.50 8.56 -12.18
C ALA A 82 8.18 9.31 -12.30
N LYS A 83 7.14 8.76 -11.69
CA LYS A 83 5.85 9.44 -11.60
C LYS A 83 5.24 9.22 -10.23
N GLY A 84 4.49 10.19 -9.78
CA GLY A 84 3.85 10.12 -8.48
C GLY A 84 2.34 10.16 -8.59
N PHE A 85 1.68 9.59 -7.59
CA PHE A 85 0.23 9.61 -7.51
C PHE A 85 -0.19 9.44 -6.05
N THR A 86 -1.45 9.72 -5.76
CA THR A 86 -1.98 9.56 -4.42
C THR A 86 -2.70 8.23 -4.32
N LEU A 87 -2.41 7.48 -3.27
CA LEU A 87 -2.99 6.16 -3.07
C LEU A 87 -3.61 6.10 -1.69
N GLN A 88 -4.86 5.68 -1.63
CA GLN A 88 -5.52 5.45 -0.36
C GLN A 88 -5.37 3.97 -0.02
N ILE A 89 -4.77 3.69 1.13
CA ILE A 89 -4.42 2.35 1.54
C ILE A 89 -5.34 1.89 2.67
N GLU A 90 -6.07 0.83 2.38
CA GLU A 90 -6.97 0.22 3.35
C GLU A 90 -6.21 -0.76 4.23
N PRO A 91 -6.72 -1.10 5.42
CA PRO A 91 -6.03 -2.02 6.30
C PRO A 91 -5.88 -3.42 5.73
N CYS A 92 -4.76 -4.04 6.01
CA CYS A 92 -4.50 -5.45 5.69
C CYS A 92 -4.56 -5.78 4.21
N GLN A 93 -4.12 -4.85 3.37
CA GLN A 93 -4.10 -5.05 1.93
C GLN A 93 -2.71 -4.80 1.40
N ARG A 94 -2.33 -5.56 0.38
CA ARG A 94 -1.08 -5.33 -0.34
C ARG A 94 -1.43 -4.84 -1.73
N TYR A 95 -0.87 -3.70 -2.11
CA TYR A 95 -1.13 -3.05 -3.38
C TYR A 95 0.09 -3.22 -4.28
N TYR A 96 -0.14 -3.77 -5.47
CA TYR A 96 0.94 -3.93 -6.45
C TYR A 96 0.82 -2.84 -7.49
N ILE A 97 1.88 -2.07 -7.66
CA ILE A 97 1.92 -0.94 -8.56
C ILE A 97 2.76 -1.28 -9.78
N ASN A 98 2.18 -1.14 -10.94
CA ASN A 98 2.89 -1.38 -12.19
C ASN A 98 2.93 -0.12 -13.03
N ALA A 99 3.79 -0.11 -14.01
CA ALA A 99 3.83 0.90 -15.05
C ALA A 99 3.10 0.37 -16.25
N GLU A 100 2.06 1.07 -16.65
CA GLU A 100 1.28 0.70 -17.84
C GLU A 100 1.74 1.58 -18.98
N PHE A 101 2.36 1.00 -19.99
CA PHE A 101 2.85 1.74 -21.15
C PHE A 101 1.80 1.79 -22.22
N ASP A 102 1.73 2.91 -22.93
CA ASP A 102 0.77 3.06 -24.01
C ASP A 102 1.08 2.12 -25.16
N THR A 103 2.35 1.88 -25.40
CA THR A 103 2.80 0.92 -26.42
C THR A 103 3.94 0.11 -25.84
N ARG A 104 4.21 -1.02 -26.46
CA ARG A 104 5.22 -1.93 -25.94
C ARG A 104 6.62 -1.36 -25.98
N THR A 105 6.91 -0.49 -26.92
CA THR A 105 8.25 0.07 -27.10
C THR A 105 8.34 1.56 -26.78
N GLY A 106 7.22 2.18 -26.42
CA GLY A 106 7.20 3.61 -26.20
C GLY A 106 7.61 3.99 -24.80
N SER A 107 7.65 5.29 -24.55
CA SER A 107 8.07 5.84 -23.27
C SER A 107 6.93 6.45 -22.48
N GLU A 108 5.73 6.52 -23.03
CA GLU A 108 4.57 7.06 -22.32
C GLU A 108 3.95 6.00 -21.45
N TRP A 109 3.81 6.29 -20.17
CA TRP A 109 3.28 5.31 -19.21
C TRP A 109 2.53 6.00 -18.07
N THR A 110 1.75 5.19 -17.38
CA THR A 110 0.97 5.66 -16.23
C THR A 110 1.12 4.64 -15.10
N PRO A 111 1.28 5.08 -13.86
CA PRO A 111 1.26 4.14 -12.76
C PRO A 111 -0.15 3.60 -12.56
N VAL A 112 -0.27 2.30 -12.38
CA VAL A 112 -1.56 1.65 -12.16
C VAL A 112 -1.47 0.68 -11.01
N ILE A 113 -2.61 0.43 -10.38
CA ILE A 113 -2.70 -0.62 -9.38
C ILE A 113 -3.01 -1.91 -10.13
N ASP A 114 -2.02 -2.78 -10.23
CA ASP A 114 -2.17 -4.02 -10.97
C ASP A 114 -3.00 -5.04 -10.21
N HIS A 115 -2.87 -5.06 -8.91
CA HIS A 115 -3.52 -6.08 -8.11
C HIS A 115 -3.56 -5.64 -6.65
N VAL A 116 -4.59 -6.07 -5.94
CA VAL A 116 -4.71 -5.84 -4.50
C VAL A 116 -5.05 -7.18 -3.87
N GLU A 117 -4.35 -7.57 -2.85
CA GLU A 117 -4.62 -8.84 -2.18
C GLU A 117 -4.60 -8.66 -0.68
N PRO A 118 -5.36 -9.48 0.05
CA PRO A 118 -5.33 -9.43 1.51
C PRO A 118 -4.02 -9.98 2.04
N ILE A 119 -3.59 -9.47 3.17
CA ILE A 119 -2.36 -9.92 3.80
C ILE A 119 -2.69 -10.97 4.84
N ALA A 120 -2.12 -12.16 4.68
CA ALA A 120 -2.32 -13.24 5.63
C ALA A 120 -1.67 -12.87 6.96
N GLY A 121 -2.36 -13.15 8.05
CA GLY A 121 -1.82 -12.86 9.37
C GLY A 121 -2.06 -11.45 9.86
N CYS A 122 -2.58 -10.58 9.01
CA CYS A 122 -2.89 -9.22 9.41
C CYS A 122 -4.29 -9.18 10.03
N SER A 123 -4.43 -8.45 11.13
CA SER A 123 -5.67 -8.40 11.87
C SER A 123 -6.34 -7.05 11.68
N ARG A 124 -7.56 -7.06 11.18
CA ARG A 124 -8.31 -5.82 11.04
C ARG A 124 -8.94 -5.46 12.35
N ALA A 125 -8.99 -4.17 12.62
CA ALA A 125 -9.50 -3.69 13.88
C ALA A 125 -10.95 -4.05 14.14
N THR A 126 -11.73 -4.08 13.14
CA THR A 126 -13.13 -4.40 13.32
C THR A 126 -13.40 -5.86 13.22
N GLY A 127 -12.42 -6.59 13.03
CA GLY A 127 -12.46 -8.04 13.07
C GLY A 127 -13.41 -8.65 12.19
#